data_d4717e217c43b84631f02f94017658d6
#
_entry.id   d4717e217c43b84631f02f94017658d6
#
_cell.length_a   1.000
_cell.length_b   1.000
_cell.length_c   1.000
_cell.angle_alpha   90.00
_cell.angle_beta   90.00
_cell.angle_gamma   90.00
#
_symmetry.space_group_name_H-M   'P 1'
#
loop_
_entity.id
_entity.type
_entity.pdbx_description
1 polymer ?
#
loop_
_entity_poly.entity_id
_entity_poly.type
_entity_poly.pdbx_seq_one_letter_code
_entity_poly.pdbx_strand_id
1 'polypeptide(L)'
;MNSHAVKVLLSTLARVVQPQPMRASFLYVVHQFGSMIYGGSALHCTHMRVLGIDCGGEYTGYGVVEMHSGGRLVCLTCGAIKLSPRDPLARRLARIYDELGVLIAEHHPDEVAIEGIFYALNVKSALKLGQVRGVAMLAAAAAGLDVAEYSPLTIKSSVVGYGRAEKQQVQHMVTRLLGLTEPPEPMDASDALAIAICHLHTAGTLARQGVAAR
;
A
#
# COMPACT_ATOMS: atom_id res chain seq x y z
N MET A 1 -22.82 37.25 33.71
CA MET A 1 -22.05 36.04 33.40
C MET A 1 -20.63 36.24 33.86
N ASN A 2 -20.15 35.33 34.72
CA ASN A 2 -18.94 35.50 35.52
C ASN A 2 -17.68 35.25 34.64
N SER A 3 -16.76 36.24 34.57
CA SER A 3 -15.51 36.22 33.76
C SER A 3 -14.66 34.96 33.99
N HIS A 4 -14.80 34.30 35.13
CA HIS A 4 -14.06 33.09 35.48
C HIS A 4 -14.58 31.85 34.71
N ALA A 5 -15.87 31.72 34.48
CA ALA A 5 -16.50 30.62 33.76
C ALA A 5 -16.12 30.66 32.25
N VAL A 6 -15.99 31.85 31.67
CA VAL A 6 -15.59 32.00 30.27
C VAL A 6 -14.10 31.64 30.06
N LYS A 7 -13.23 31.94 31.02
CA LYS A 7 -11.80 31.55 30.93
C LYS A 7 -11.60 30.05 31.08
N VAL A 8 -12.38 29.37 31.94
CA VAL A 8 -12.32 27.91 32.07
C VAL A 8 -12.87 27.22 30.83
N LEU A 9 -13.95 27.73 30.24
CA LEU A 9 -14.50 27.20 28.98
C LEU A 9 -13.53 27.33 27.81
N LEU A 10 -12.86 28.47 27.69
CA LEU A 10 -11.86 28.71 26.64
C LEU A 10 -10.60 27.87 26.83
N SER A 11 -10.16 27.63 28.08
CA SER A 11 -9.03 26.75 28.35
C SER A 11 -9.34 25.28 28.11
N THR A 12 -10.59 24.84 28.31
CA THR A 12 -11.05 23.47 28.04
C THR A 12 -11.22 23.26 26.53
N LEU A 13 -11.76 24.23 25.80
CA LEU A 13 -11.85 24.19 24.35
C LEU A 13 -10.47 24.18 23.67
N ALA A 14 -9.49 24.93 24.20
CA ALA A 14 -8.13 24.92 23.67
C ALA A 14 -7.38 23.59 23.88
N ARG A 15 -7.81 22.74 24.84
CA ARG A 15 -7.26 21.39 25.05
C ARG A 15 -7.93 20.30 24.21
N VAL A 16 -9.14 20.54 23.70
CA VAL A 16 -9.88 19.58 22.89
C VAL A 16 -9.58 19.75 21.40
N VAL A 17 -9.15 20.95 20.98
CA VAL A 17 -8.72 21.23 19.60
C VAL A 17 -7.19 21.26 19.56
N GLN A 18 -6.57 20.11 19.71
CA GLN A 18 -5.21 19.93 19.19
C GLN A 18 -5.33 19.92 17.65
N PRO A 19 -4.65 20.80 16.93
CA PRO A 19 -4.63 20.73 15.47
C PRO A 19 -3.93 19.42 15.09
N GLN A 20 -4.72 18.43 14.68
CA GLN A 20 -4.19 17.31 13.90
C GLN A 20 -3.46 17.90 12.69
N PRO A 21 -2.34 17.37 12.26
CA PRO A 21 -1.61 17.92 11.13
C PRO A 21 -2.38 17.70 9.82
N MET A 22 -3.36 18.55 9.55
CA MET A 22 -3.99 18.70 8.24
C MET A 22 -3.02 19.40 7.28
N ARG A 23 -1.89 18.79 6.94
CA ARG A 23 -0.94 19.40 5.99
C ARG A 23 -0.70 18.63 4.72
N ALA A 24 -1.04 17.35 4.64
CA ALA A 24 -0.87 16.59 3.40
C ALA A 24 -1.98 16.85 2.37
N SER A 25 -3.25 16.97 2.80
CA SER A 25 -4.38 17.11 1.88
C SER A 25 -4.42 18.46 1.15
N PHE A 26 -3.92 19.54 1.76
CA PHE A 26 -3.98 20.88 1.13
C PHE A 26 -2.92 21.06 0.03
N LEU A 27 -1.75 20.48 0.19
CA LEU A 27 -0.70 20.48 -0.83
C LEU A 27 -1.06 19.57 -2.02
N TYR A 28 -1.75 18.46 -1.76
CA TYR A 28 -2.19 17.53 -2.81
C TYR A 28 -3.28 18.16 -3.71
N VAL A 29 -4.23 18.91 -3.12
CA VAL A 29 -5.26 19.64 -3.86
C VAL A 29 -4.62 20.73 -4.75
N VAL A 30 -3.60 21.43 -4.26
CA VAL A 30 -2.92 22.48 -5.07
C VAL A 30 -2.14 21.86 -6.24
N HIS A 31 -1.60 20.65 -6.09
CA HIS A 31 -0.90 19.95 -7.17
C HIS A 31 -1.85 19.45 -8.27
N GLN A 32 -3.05 18.97 -7.91
CA GLN A 32 -4.08 18.56 -8.88
C GLN A 32 -4.71 19.76 -9.64
N PHE A 33 -4.91 20.90 -8.98
CA PHE A 33 -5.45 22.09 -9.64
C PHE A 33 -4.41 22.83 -10.51
N GLY A 34 -3.12 22.70 -10.23
CA GLY A 34 -2.04 23.28 -11.03
C GLY A 34 -1.94 22.72 -12.45
N SER A 35 -2.31 21.45 -12.65
CA SER A 35 -2.27 20.79 -13.97
C SER A 35 -3.46 21.15 -14.88
N MET A 36 -4.51 21.74 -14.35
CA MET A 36 -5.74 22.06 -15.09
C MET A 36 -5.71 23.45 -15.76
N ILE A 37 -4.74 24.31 -15.42
CA ILE A 37 -4.68 25.72 -15.90
C ILE A 37 -3.67 25.90 -17.04
N TYR A 38 -2.73 24.97 -17.23
CA TYR A 38 -1.80 25.02 -18.36
C TYR A 38 -2.14 23.92 -19.36
N GLY A 39 -2.87 24.29 -20.42
CA GLY A 39 -3.09 23.47 -21.62
C GLY A 39 -1.75 23.18 -22.33
N GLY A 40 -0.98 22.27 -21.78
CA GLY A 40 0.24 21.74 -22.36
C GLY A 40 0.14 20.22 -22.35
N SER A 41 0.41 19.61 -23.50
CA SER A 41 0.47 18.16 -23.78
C SER A 41 0.71 17.32 -22.53
N ALA A 42 -0.18 16.34 -22.29
CA ALA A 42 -0.06 15.37 -21.22
C ALA A 42 1.37 14.85 -21.15
N LEU A 43 2.16 15.36 -20.21
CA LEU A 43 3.38 14.71 -19.76
C LEU A 43 2.92 13.35 -19.24
N HIS A 44 3.05 12.30 -20.06
CA HIS A 44 2.93 10.93 -19.63
C HIS A 44 3.82 10.80 -18.40
N CYS A 45 3.22 10.60 -17.24
CA CYS A 45 3.96 10.24 -16.05
C CYS A 45 4.77 8.98 -16.41
N THR A 46 6.08 9.15 -16.58
CA THR A 46 6.95 8.10 -17.08
C THR A 46 7.24 7.03 -16.04
N HIS A 47 6.71 7.21 -14.84
CA HIS A 47 6.92 6.34 -13.68
C HIS A 47 5.60 6.08 -12.98
N MET A 48 5.37 4.83 -12.60
CA MET A 48 4.25 4.42 -11.77
C MET A 48 4.80 3.65 -10.57
N ARG A 49 4.43 4.08 -9.35
CA ARG A 49 4.80 3.44 -8.09
C ARG A 49 3.63 2.71 -7.50
N VAL A 50 3.86 1.48 -7.09
CA VAL A 50 2.85 0.65 -6.45
C VAL A 50 3.37 0.14 -5.12
N LEU A 51 2.57 0.32 -4.06
CA LEU A 51 2.77 -0.32 -2.78
C LEU A 51 2.01 -1.64 -2.77
N GLY A 52 2.73 -2.76 -2.82
CA GLY A 52 2.18 -4.09 -2.59
C GLY A 52 2.15 -4.41 -1.10
N ILE A 53 1.06 -5.01 -0.62
CA ILE A 53 0.89 -5.40 0.78
C ILE A 53 0.43 -6.86 0.85
N ASP A 54 1.22 -7.70 1.53
CA ASP A 54 0.84 -9.05 1.93
C ASP A 54 0.34 -9.04 3.38
N CYS A 55 -0.97 -9.13 3.54
CA CYS A 55 -1.63 -9.03 4.84
C CYS A 55 -1.48 -10.32 5.65
N GLY A 56 -0.61 -10.33 6.67
CA GLY A 56 -0.41 -11.47 7.56
C GLY A 56 -0.71 -11.17 9.03
N GLY A 57 -0.99 -12.21 9.81
CA GLY A 57 -1.37 -12.08 11.22
C GLY A 57 -0.20 -11.85 12.19
N GLU A 58 1.01 -12.26 11.85
CA GLU A 58 2.25 -12.07 12.61
C GLU A 58 3.22 -11.13 11.89
N TYR A 59 3.21 -11.17 10.57
CA TYR A 59 3.94 -10.27 9.70
C TYR A 59 2.98 -9.72 8.66
N THR A 60 3.08 -8.44 8.37
CA THR A 60 2.46 -7.81 7.21
C THR A 60 3.58 -7.38 6.29
N GLY A 61 3.73 -8.07 5.16
CA GLY A 61 4.73 -7.75 4.16
C GLY A 61 4.38 -6.46 3.42
N TYR A 62 5.40 -5.69 3.04
CA TYR A 62 5.26 -4.53 2.18
C TYR A 62 6.39 -4.46 1.16
N GLY A 63 6.08 -3.88 0.00
CA GLY A 63 7.08 -3.62 -1.03
C GLY A 63 6.63 -2.51 -1.96
N VAL A 64 7.49 -1.53 -2.19
CA VAL A 64 7.24 -0.43 -3.14
C VAL A 64 8.07 -0.67 -4.39
N VAL A 65 7.38 -0.82 -5.51
CA VAL A 65 7.99 -1.02 -6.83
C VAL A 65 7.64 0.15 -7.74
N GLU A 66 8.65 0.69 -8.41
CA GLU A 66 8.48 1.72 -9.42
C GLU A 66 8.72 1.12 -10.81
N MET A 67 7.81 1.36 -11.74
CA MET A 67 7.96 1.02 -13.15
C MET A 67 8.41 2.24 -13.94
N HIS A 68 9.57 2.15 -14.56
CA HIS A 68 10.12 3.18 -15.44
C HIS A 68 9.67 3.00 -16.90
N SER A 69 9.89 4.03 -17.70
CA SER A 69 9.73 3.96 -19.15
C SER A 69 10.52 2.77 -19.72
N GLY A 70 9.88 2.00 -20.61
CA GLY A 70 10.46 0.77 -21.15
C GLY A 70 10.18 -0.49 -20.30
N GLY A 71 9.42 -0.38 -19.20
CA GLY A 71 8.97 -1.53 -18.41
C GLY A 71 9.99 -2.04 -17.39
N ARG A 72 11.07 -1.29 -17.13
CA ARG A 72 12.05 -1.64 -16.09
C ARG A 72 11.44 -1.43 -14.71
N LEU A 73 11.48 -2.46 -13.86
CA LEU A 73 11.01 -2.44 -12.49
C LEU A 73 12.18 -2.18 -11.54
N VAL A 74 11.93 -1.34 -10.52
CA VAL A 74 12.89 -0.99 -9.47
C VAL A 74 12.22 -1.13 -8.11
N CYS A 75 12.84 -1.87 -7.20
CA CYS A 75 12.43 -1.91 -5.80
C CYS A 75 12.95 -0.65 -5.09
N LEU A 76 12.04 0.16 -4.55
CA LEU A 76 12.41 1.33 -3.74
C LEU A 76 12.62 0.94 -2.28
N THR A 77 11.75 0.09 -1.75
CA THR A 77 11.85 -0.46 -0.39
C THR A 77 11.04 -1.76 -0.31
N CYS A 78 11.42 -2.64 0.61
CA CYS A 78 10.62 -3.80 0.98
C CYS A 78 10.95 -4.24 2.40
N GLY A 79 10.03 -4.97 3.01
CA GLY A 79 10.19 -5.49 4.36
C GLY A 79 8.91 -6.09 4.92
N ALA A 80 8.85 -6.26 6.23
CA ALA A 80 7.65 -6.70 6.90
C ALA A 80 7.45 -6.00 8.25
N ILE A 81 6.23 -5.61 8.55
CA ILE A 81 5.78 -5.09 9.82
C ILE A 81 5.61 -6.30 10.76
N LYS A 82 6.51 -6.45 11.72
CA LYS A 82 6.44 -7.54 12.70
C LYS A 82 5.47 -7.20 13.82
N LEU A 83 4.51 -8.09 14.08
CA LEU A 83 3.47 -7.94 15.08
C LEU A 83 3.70 -8.90 16.25
N SER A 84 3.74 -8.37 17.46
CA SER A 84 3.89 -9.21 18.65
C SER A 84 2.59 -9.98 18.92
N PRO A 85 2.60 -11.32 19.02
CA PRO A 85 1.42 -12.09 19.39
C PRO A 85 0.95 -11.83 20.84
N ARG A 86 1.81 -11.20 21.67
CA ARG A 86 1.50 -10.83 23.06
C ARG A 86 0.68 -9.54 23.13
N ASP A 87 0.73 -8.69 22.09
CA ASP A 87 -0.01 -7.45 22.07
C ASP A 87 -1.49 -7.69 21.77
N PRO A 88 -2.40 -6.92 22.42
CA PRO A 88 -3.80 -6.92 22.07
C PRO A 88 -4.01 -6.63 20.58
N LEU A 89 -5.00 -7.28 19.96
CA LEU A 89 -5.28 -7.15 18.54
C LEU A 89 -5.40 -5.68 18.09
N ALA A 90 -6.11 -4.86 18.85
CA ALA A 90 -6.29 -3.44 18.53
C ALA A 90 -4.96 -2.69 18.40
N ARG A 91 -3.97 -2.95 19.27
CA ARG A 91 -2.63 -2.35 19.16
C ARG A 91 -1.86 -2.83 17.93
N ARG A 92 -2.01 -4.11 17.59
CA ARG A 92 -1.40 -4.67 16.39
C ARG A 92 -1.97 -4.03 15.13
N LEU A 93 -3.29 -3.84 15.08
CA LEU A 93 -3.96 -3.17 13.96
C LEU A 93 -3.57 -1.69 13.87
N ALA A 94 -3.50 -0.98 14.99
CA ALA A 94 -3.02 0.41 15.02
C ALA A 94 -1.59 0.52 14.48
N ARG A 95 -0.70 -0.38 14.90
CA ARG A 95 0.69 -0.41 14.40
C ARG A 95 0.76 -0.61 12.88
N ILE A 96 -0.07 -1.50 12.32
CA ILE A 96 -0.13 -1.69 10.85
C ILE A 96 -0.56 -0.38 10.18
N TYR A 97 -1.60 0.26 10.69
CA TYR A 97 -2.10 1.52 10.15
C TYR A 97 -1.02 2.61 10.14
N ASP A 98 -0.35 2.80 11.28
CA ASP A 98 0.67 3.83 11.46
C ASP A 98 1.88 3.58 10.54
N GLU A 99 2.41 2.35 10.52
CA GLU A 99 3.57 2.01 9.69
C GLU A 99 3.27 2.07 8.17
N LEU A 100 2.08 1.64 7.74
CA LEU A 100 1.65 1.82 6.35
C LEU A 100 1.48 3.31 6.00
N GLY A 101 0.95 4.11 6.91
CA GLY A 101 0.86 5.56 6.74
C GLY A 101 2.23 6.23 6.55
N VAL A 102 3.23 5.80 7.31
CA VAL A 102 4.63 6.28 7.15
C VAL A 102 5.18 5.89 5.78
N LEU A 103 5.02 4.62 5.37
CA LEU A 103 5.49 4.13 4.06
C LEU A 103 4.85 4.89 2.90
N ILE A 104 3.54 5.15 2.97
CA ILE A 104 2.80 5.92 1.95
C ILE A 104 3.32 7.37 1.91
N ALA A 105 3.53 8.00 3.07
CA ALA A 105 4.02 9.37 3.15
C ALA A 105 5.47 9.52 2.70
N GLU A 106 6.31 8.50 2.86
CA GLU A 106 7.72 8.52 2.47
C GLU A 106 7.92 8.23 0.98
N HIS A 107 7.21 7.23 0.47
CA HIS A 107 7.45 6.73 -0.89
C HIS A 107 6.48 7.25 -1.94
N HIS A 108 5.39 7.89 -1.54
CA HIS A 108 4.37 8.47 -2.43
C HIS A 108 3.93 7.51 -3.55
N PRO A 109 3.40 6.29 -3.23
CA PRO A 109 2.87 5.40 -4.25
C PRO A 109 1.66 6.02 -4.94
N ASP A 110 1.46 5.70 -6.21
CA ASP A 110 0.30 6.12 -6.98
C ASP A 110 -0.92 5.25 -6.67
N GLU A 111 -0.69 3.95 -6.43
CA GLU A 111 -1.73 2.97 -6.13
C GLU A 111 -1.23 1.94 -5.10
N VAL A 112 -2.18 1.25 -4.46
CA VAL A 112 -1.92 0.14 -3.54
C VAL A 112 -2.47 -1.15 -4.14
N ALA A 113 -1.73 -2.24 -3.99
CA ALA A 113 -2.18 -3.57 -4.38
C ALA A 113 -2.13 -4.53 -3.19
N ILE A 114 -3.15 -5.36 -3.04
CA ILE A 114 -3.25 -6.36 -1.97
C ILE A 114 -3.67 -7.72 -2.52
N GLU A 115 -3.31 -8.80 -1.81
CA GLU A 115 -3.81 -10.12 -2.13
C GLU A 115 -5.27 -10.30 -1.69
N GLY A 116 -6.13 -10.80 -2.58
CA GLY A 116 -7.52 -11.13 -2.30
C GLY A 116 -7.66 -12.40 -1.46
N ILE A 117 -8.57 -12.42 -0.50
CA ILE A 117 -8.86 -13.60 0.30
C ILE A 117 -9.87 -14.47 -0.46
N PHE A 118 -9.42 -15.59 -1.02
CA PHE A 118 -10.30 -16.52 -1.77
C PHE A 118 -10.74 -17.74 -0.96
N TYR A 119 -9.96 -18.17 0.03
CA TYR A 119 -10.28 -19.35 0.81
C TYR A 119 -9.56 -19.34 2.17
N ALA A 120 -10.30 -19.50 3.25
CA ALA A 120 -9.73 -19.75 4.57
C ALA A 120 -10.38 -20.99 5.17
N LEU A 121 -9.59 -22.01 5.39
CA LEU A 121 -10.03 -23.27 6.01
C LEU A 121 -10.48 -23.09 7.47
N ASN A 122 -10.07 -22.02 8.13
CA ASN A 122 -10.36 -21.72 9.53
C ASN A 122 -10.97 -20.33 9.68
N VAL A 123 -12.22 -20.28 10.14
CA VAL A 123 -12.98 -19.03 10.35
C VAL A 123 -12.24 -18.02 11.24
N LYS A 124 -11.59 -18.47 12.32
CA LYS A 124 -10.85 -17.58 13.22
C LYS A 124 -9.64 -16.94 12.54
N SER A 125 -8.96 -17.67 11.69
CA SER A 125 -7.83 -17.15 10.90
C SER A 125 -8.34 -16.19 9.82
N ALA A 126 -9.44 -16.52 9.15
CA ALA A 126 -10.09 -15.65 8.17
C ALA A 126 -10.50 -14.30 8.75
N LEU A 127 -11.12 -14.31 9.94
CA LEU A 127 -11.53 -13.09 10.62
C LEU A 127 -10.33 -12.20 10.96
N LYS A 128 -9.23 -12.78 11.49
CA LYS A 128 -8.01 -12.02 11.79
C LYS A 128 -7.39 -11.42 10.52
N LEU A 129 -7.31 -12.20 9.47
CA LEU A 129 -6.77 -11.75 8.19
C LEU A 129 -7.64 -10.64 7.59
N GLY A 130 -8.97 -10.78 7.64
CA GLY A 130 -9.91 -9.74 7.21
C GLY A 130 -9.75 -8.43 7.98
N GLN A 131 -9.46 -8.49 9.30
CA GLN A 131 -9.21 -7.30 10.12
C GLN A 131 -7.90 -6.60 9.71
N VAL A 132 -6.80 -7.33 9.53
CA VAL A 132 -5.52 -6.78 9.06
C VAL A 132 -5.70 -6.13 7.69
N ARG A 133 -6.35 -6.84 6.77
CA ARG A 133 -6.63 -6.36 5.43
C ARG A 133 -7.50 -5.10 5.43
N GLY A 134 -8.56 -5.06 6.25
CA GLY A 134 -9.42 -3.89 6.39
C GLY A 134 -8.64 -2.66 6.85
N VAL A 135 -7.66 -2.84 7.74
CA VAL A 135 -6.78 -1.76 8.19
C VAL A 135 -5.81 -1.31 7.09
N ALA A 136 -5.26 -2.24 6.29
CA ALA A 136 -4.40 -1.89 5.16
C ALA A 136 -5.18 -1.08 4.10
N MET A 137 -6.40 -1.51 3.76
CA MET A 137 -7.30 -0.76 2.86
C MET A 137 -7.66 0.61 3.42
N LEU A 138 -7.93 0.70 4.73
CA LEU A 138 -8.22 1.98 5.38
C LEU A 138 -7.03 2.94 5.32
N ALA A 139 -5.81 2.46 5.55
CA ALA A 139 -4.60 3.28 5.46
C ALA A 139 -4.42 3.86 4.04
N ALA A 140 -4.61 3.03 3.01
CA ALA A 140 -4.58 3.47 1.61
C ALA A 140 -5.68 4.50 1.30
N ALA A 141 -6.94 4.20 1.65
CA ALA A 141 -8.08 5.08 1.40
C ALA A 141 -7.97 6.41 2.16
N ALA A 142 -7.46 6.41 3.40
CA ALA A 142 -7.20 7.63 4.18
C ALA A 142 -6.13 8.53 3.53
N ALA A 143 -5.22 7.94 2.76
CA ALA A 143 -4.23 8.67 1.97
C ALA A 143 -4.75 9.05 0.55
N GLY A 144 -5.99 8.71 0.21
CA GLY A 144 -6.59 9.01 -1.09
C GLY A 144 -6.12 8.09 -2.22
N LEU A 145 -5.59 6.90 -1.89
CA LEU A 145 -5.07 5.94 -2.86
C LEU A 145 -6.12 4.87 -3.19
N ASP A 146 -6.18 4.51 -4.47
CA ASP A 146 -6.98 3.36 -4.92
C ASP A 146 -6.30 2.04 -4.54
N VAL A 147 -7.13 1.01 -4.26
CA VAL A 147 -6.67 -0.32 -3.86
C VAL A 147 -7.11 -1.36 -4.88
N ALA A 148 -6.14 -1.98 -5.53
CA ALA A 148 -6.37 -3.11 -6.43
C ALA A 148 -6.20 -4.45 -5.69
N GLU A 149 -7.04 -5.44 -6.04
CA GLU A 149 -7.06 -6.75 -5.42
C GLU A 149 -6.74 -7.84 -6.44
N TYR A 150 -5.82 -8.74 -6.09
CA TYR A 150 -5.40 -9.83 -6.96
C TYR A 150 -5.51 -11.19 -6.28
N SER A 151 -5.97 -12.20 -7.03
CA SER A 151 -5.95 -13.57 -6.53
C SER A 151 -4.52 -14.12 -6.42
N PRO A 152 -4.24 -15.06 -5.50
CA PRO A 152 -2.95 -15.74 -5.44
C PRO A 152 -2.52 -16.35 -6.78
N LEU A 153 -3.48 -16.90 -7.52
CA LEU A 153 -3.26 -17.45 -8.86
C LEU A 153 -2.81 -16.38 -9.85
N THR A 154 -3.46 -15.22 -9.84
CA THR A 154 -3.14 -14.11 -10.73
C THR A 154 -1.75 -13.56 -10.43
N ILE A 155 -1.40 -13.38 -9.15
CA ILE A 155 -0.09 -12.91 -8.71
C ILE A 155 1.00 -13.85 -9.22
N LYS A 156 0.87 -15.16 -8.95
CA LYS A 156 1.83 -16.18 -9.39
C LYS A 156 1.96 -16.22 -10.91
N SER A 157 0.84 -16.21 -11.63
CA SER A 157 0.86 -16.22 -13.10
C SER A 157 1.53 -14.98 -13.68
N SER A 158 1.32 -13.81 -13.09
CA SER A 158 1.93 -12.56 -13.53
C SER A 158 3.45 -12.52 -13.33
N VAL A 159 3.94 -13.13 -12.24
CA VAL A 159 5.37 -13.09 -11.88
C VAL A 159 6.15 -14.25 -12.51
N VAL A 160 5.62 -15.46 -12.48
CA VAL A 160 6.34 -16.69 -12.90
C VAL A 160 5.82 -17.26 -14.22
N GLY A 161 4.65 -16.82 -14.69
CA GLY A 161 4.00 -17.30 -15.90
C GLY A 161 2.99 -18.45 -15.67
N TYR A 162 2.89 -19.00 -14.45
CA TYR A 162 1.87 -20.01 -14.11
C TYR A 162 1.43 -19.95 -12.64
N GLY A 163 0.12 -20.19 -12.40
CA GLY A 163 -0.52 -19.92 -11.10
C GLY A 163 -0.22 -20.92 -9.99
N ARG A 164 0.42 -22.08 -10.27
CA ARG A 164 0.75 -23.12 -9.29
C ARG A 164 2.22 -23.07 -8.85
N ALA A 165 2.92 -21.97 -9.08
CA ALA A 165 4.29 -21.76 -8.67
C ALA A 165 4.44 -21.88 -7.15
N GLU A 166 5.55 -22.51 -6.71
CA GLU A 166 5.93 -22.55 -5.30
C GLU A 166 6.45 -21.18 -4.84
N LYS A 167 6.38 -20.89 -3.54
CA LYS A 167 6.83 -19.61 -2.97
C LYS A 167 8.28 -19.27 -3.32
N GLN A 168 9.16 -20.26 -3.27
CA GLN A 168 10.58 -20.09 -3.61
C GLN A 168 10.78 -19.69 -5.08
N GLN A 169 9.96 -20.21 -5.98
CA GLN A 169 10.00 -19.84 -7.41
C GLN A 169 9.54 -18.40 -7.62
N VAL A 170 8.50 -17.97 -6.89
CA VAL A 170 8.04 -16.58 -6.90
C VAL A 170 9.14 -15.65 -6.39
N GLN A 171 9.75 -15.96 -5.23
CA GLN A 171 10.84 -15.19 -4.64
C GLN A 171 12.03 -15.07 -5.59
N HIS A 172 12.45 -16.18 -6.20
CA HIS A 172 13.53 -16.17 -7.19
C HIS A 172 13.21 -15.27 -8.39
N MET A 173 11.99 -15.34 -8.90
CA MET A 173 11.58 -14.51 -10.03
C MET A 173 11.47 -13.02 -9.65
N VAL A 174 10.94 -12.69 -8.48
CA VAL A 174 10.92 -11.32 -7.94
C VAL A 174 12.33 -10.76 -7.86
N THR A 175 13.28 -11.52 -7.30
CA THR A 175 14.70 -11.15 -7.22
C THR A 175 15.26 -10.79 -8.61
N ARG A 176 14.96 -11.60 -9.63
CA ARG A 176 15.43 -11.38 -11.00
C ARG A 176 14.75 -10.20 -11.68
N LEU A 177 13.42 -10.07 -11.55
CA LEU A 177 12.67 -8.99 -12.19
C LEU A 177 13.07 -7.61 -11.67
N LEU A 178 13.44 -7.53 -10.39
CA LEU A 178 13.86 -6.29 -9.73
C LEU A 178 15.38 -6.10 -9.75
N GLY A 179 16.15 -7.06 -10.28
CA GLY A 179 17.61 -6.99 -10.35
C GLY A 179 18.30 -6.95 -8.99
N LEU A 180 17.70 -7.59 -7.97
CA LEU A 180 18.25 -7.63 -6.62
C LEU A 180 19.43 -8.60 -6.53
N THR A 181 20.41 -8.28 -5.68
CA THR A 181 21.58 -9.13 -5.45
C THR A 181 21.25 -10.33 -4.57
N GLU A 182 20.29 -10.17 -3.67
CA GLU A 182 19.85 -11.20 -2.72
C GLU A 182 18.32 -11.26 -2.71
N PRO A 183 17.74 -12.44 -2.38
CA PRO A 183 16.30 -12.59 -2.24
C PRO A 183 15.77 -11.67 -1.12
N PRO A 184 14.60 -11.02 -1.33
CA PRO A 184 13.96 -10.23 -0.27
C PRO A 184 13.63 -11.06 0.96
N GLU A 185 13.96 -10.55 2.15
CA GLU A 185 13.64 -11.15 3.43
C GLU A 185 12.89 -10.17 4.34
N PRO A 186 11.94 -10.65 5.17
CA PRO A 186 11.43 -12.03 5.21
C PRO A 186 10.62 -12.38 3.95
N MET A 187 10.15 -13.63 3.84
CA MET A 187 9.38 -14.11 2.69
C MET A 187 8.15 -13.24 2.40
N ASP A 188 7.51 -12.70 3.44
CA ASP A 188 6.36 -11.78 3.32
C ASP A 188 6.71 -10.52 2.50
N ALA A 189 7.96 -10.04 2.57
CA ALA A 189 8.43 -8.93 1.73
C ALA A 189 8.48 -9.31 0.24
N SER A 190 8.89 -10.54 -0.05
CA SER A 190 8.89 -11.07 -1.42
C SER A 190 7.47 -11.25 -1.96
N ASP A 191 6.54 -11.74 -1.13
CA ASP A 191 5.13 -11.89 -1.48
C ASP A 191 4.50 -10.51 -1.77
N ALA A 192 4.80 -9.48 -0.97
CA ALA A 192 4.35 -8.11 -1.18
C ALA A 192 4.92 -7.49 -2.47
N LEU A 193 6.20 -7.70 -2.77
CA LEU A 193 6.80 -7.27 -4.03
C LEU A 193 6.16 -7.96 -5.24
N ALA A 194 5.83 -9.25 -5.13
CA ALA A 194 5.12 -10.00 -6.17
C ALA A 194 3.74 -9.39 -6.47
N ILE A 195 3.02 -8.93 -5.42
CA ILE A 195 1.73 -8.25 -5.54
C ILE A 195 1.89 -6.93 -6.30
N ALA A 196 2.90 -6.11 -5.94
CA ALA A 196 3.18 -4.85 -6.63
C ALA A 196 3.54 -5.06 -8.12
N ILE A 197 4.39 -6.06 -8.42
CA ILE A 197 4.76 -6.43 -9.79
C ILE A 197 3.53 -6.88 -10.58
N CYS A 198 2.66 -7.69 -9.99
CA CYS A 198 1.41 -8.14 -10.62
C CYS A 198 0.55 -6.94 -11.04
N HIS A 199 0.42 -5.95 -10.17
CA HIS A 199 -0.35 -4.74 -10.46
C HIS A 199 0.28 -3.95 -11.62
N LEU A 200 1.58 -3.69 -11.58
CA LEU A 200 2.30 -2.96 -12.63
C LEU A 200 2.22 -3.65 -13.99
N HIS A 201 2.31 -4.97 -14.05
CA HIS A 201 2.14 -5.74 -15.28
C HIS A 201 0.72 -5.64 -15.83
N THR A 202 -0.30 -5.66 -14.95
CA THR A 202 -1.71 -5.53 -15.32
C THR A 202 -2.00 -4.13 -15.87
N ALA A 203 -1.61 -3.08 -15.15
CA ALA A 203 -1.77 -1.69 -15.56
C ALA A 203 -1.06 -1.41 -16.90
N GLY A 204 0.17 -1.88 -17.06
CA GLY A 204 0.92 -1.74 -18.30
C GLY A 204 0.28 -2.50 -19.48
N THR A 205 -0.44 -3.58 -19.23
CA THR A 205 -1.18 -4.32 -20.27
C THR A 205 -2.44 -3.58 -20.67
N LEU A 206 -3.22 -3.08 -19.71
CA LEU A 206 -4.43 -2.30 -19.93
C LEU A 206 -4.11 -1.00 -20.69
N ALA A 207 -3.05 -0.30 -20.30
CA ALA A 207 -2.62 0.93 -21.00
C ALA A 207 -2.28 0.67 -22.47
N ARG A 208 -1.63 -0.46 -22.78
CA ARG A 208 -1.34 -0.85 -24.18
C ARG A 208 -2.60 -1.21 -24.99
N GLN A 209 -3.66 -1.68 -24.31
CA GLN A 209 -4.93 -2.00 -24.94
C GLN A 209 -5.87 -0.79 -25.06
N GLY A 210 -5.48 0.39 -24.59
CA GLY A 210 -6.31 1.60 -24.59
C GLY A 210 -7.50 1.54 -23.60
N VAL A 211 -7.44 0.63 -22.64
CA VAL A 211 -8.45 0.47 -21.60
C VAL A 211 -7.96 1.23 -20.36
N ALA A 212 -8.72 2.25 -19.93
CA ALA A 212 -8.44 2.92 -18.65
C ALA A 212 -8.58 1.89 -17.51
N ALA A 213 -7.60 1.83 -16.62
CA ALA A 213 -7.73 1.10 -15.36
C ALA A 213 -8.90 1.71 -14.58
N ARG A 214 -9.88 0.87 -14.20
CA ARG A 214 -11.02 1.26 -13.37
C ARG A 214 -10.76 0.82 -11.95
#